data_fd38f6105ea40a68d728e0f455580975
#
_entry.id   fd38f6105ea40a68d728e0f455580975
#
_cell.length_a   1.000
_cell.length_b   1.000
_cell.length_c   1.000
_cell.angle_alpha   90.00
_cell.angle_beta   90.00
_cell.angle_gamma   90.00
#
_symmetry.space_group_name_H-M   'P 1'
#
loop_
_entity.id
_entity.type
_entity.pdbx_description
1 polymer ?
#
loop_
_entity_poly.entity_id
_entity_poly.type
_entity_poly.pdbx_seq_one_letter_code
_entity_poly.pdbx_strand_id
1 'polypeptide(L)'
;RILMRVIDVDGFNAAAELKKMIDDPATYPVFTSNEDAAMLSITGVAPEEAPLTRPQDFTAYLSLSEFFINHLVAWNDPRLPLFATKAKNDGVSSYIGLPSGYAIAPSINASQPNQAICKAPMKLAIMTYSEVEFIKAELAQRSIIDPSLAQTAYENGVKASVEQWGGVMPANYFANAQAAYNGTLERIMEQKFFALFF
;
A
#
# COMPACT_ATOMS: atom_id res chain seq x y z
N ARG A 1 4.99 13.40 5.15
CA ARG A 1 5.90 12.57 4.32
C ARG A 1 7.33 13.11 4.33
N ILE A 2 7.56 14.39 3.98
CA ILE A 2 8.93 14.98 3.92
C ILE A 2 9.59 14.97 5.31
N LEU A 3 8.89 15.39 6.36
CA LEU A 3 9.42 15.38 7.73
C LEU A 3 9.84 13.97 8.20
N MET A 4 9.10 12.92 7.79
CA MET A 4 9.48 11.54 8.08
C MET A 4 10.81 11.12 7.43
N ARG A 5 11.14 11.68 6.27
CA ARG A 5 12.41 11.36 5.59
C ARG A 5 13.63 12.02 6.23
N VAL A 6 13.43 13.08 7.00
CA VAL A 6 14.50 13.80 7.69
C VAL A 6 14.43 13.66 9.22
N ILE A 7 13.66 12.65 9.69
CA ILE A 7 13.38 12.49 11.13
C ILE A 7 14.65 12.21 11.94
N ASP A 8 15.61 11.52 11.33
CA ASP A 8 16.88 11.13 11.94
C ASP A 8 18.06 12.02 11.43
N VAL A 9 17.76 13.16 10.77
CA VAL A 9 18.78 14.08 10.26
C VAL A 9 19.01 15.22 11.23
N ASP A 10 20.26 15.40 11.65
CA ASP A 10 20.65 16.47 12.57
C ASP A 10 20.33 17.86 12.01
N GLY A 11 19.89 18.75 12.91
CA GLY A 11 19.51 20.13 12.53
C GLY A 11 18.07 20.31 12.10
N PHE A 12 17.31 19.22 11.89
CA PHE A 12 15.88 19.26 11.65
C PHE A 12 15.11 18.85 12.92
N ASN A 13 14.16 19.66 13.35
CA ASN A 13 13.29 19.32 14.47
C ASN A 13 12.05 18.52 14.01
N ALA A 14 12.26 17.58 13.10
CA ALA A 14 11.18 16.88 12.38
C ALA A 14 10.25 16.10 13.32
N ALA A 15 10.80 15.43 14.34
CA ALA A 15 10.02 14.67 15.30
C ALA A 15 9.05 15.59 16.10
N ALA A 16 9.52 16.75 16.57
CA ALA A 16 8.68 17.68 17.30
C ALA A 16 7.61 18.33 16.40
N GLU A 17 7.94 18.64 15.15
CA GLU A 17 6.96 19.17 14.19
C GLU A 17 5.88 18.12 13.84
N LEU A 18 6.26 16.87 13.62
CA LEU A 18 5.31 15.77 13.41
C LEU A 18 4.42 15.54 14.64
N LYS A 19 5.01 15.59 15.85
CA LYS A 19 4.24 15.47 17.09
C LYS A 19 3.19 16.58 17.21
N LYS A 20 3.54 17.86 16.93
CA LYS A 20 2.57 18.96 16.90
C LYS A 20 1.40 18.70 15.96
N MET A 21 1.67 18.17 14.76
CA MET A 21 0.61 17.87 13.77
C MET A 21 -0.37 16.81 14.28
N ILE A 22 0.09 15.88 15.10
CA ILE A 22 -0.77 14.83 15.67
C ILE A 22 -1.51 15.35 16.92
N ASP A 23 -0.84 16.13 17.79
CA ASP A 23 -1.40 16.62 19.05
C ASP A 23 -2.41 17.75 18.85
N ASP A 24 -2.27 18.55 17.79
CA ASP A 24 -3.14 19.71 17.51
C ASP A 24 -3.69 19.66 16.07
N PRO A 25 -4.59 18.71 15.76
CA PRO A 25 -5.18 18.57 14.42
C PRO A 25 -6.08 19.75 14.02
N ALA A 26 -6.48 20.60 14.96
CA ALA A 26 -7.26 21.80 14.66
C ALA A 26 -6.42 22.87 13.97
N THR A 27 -5.16 23.04 14.42
CA THR A 27 -4.21 23.98 13.82
C THR A 27 -3.45 23.38 12.66
N TYR A 28 -3.15 22.07 12.72
CA TYR A 28 -2.37 21.32 11.74
C TYR A 28 -3.18 20.14 11.17
N PRO A 29 -4.19 20.40 10.34
CA PRO A 29 -5.07 19.34 9.85
C PRO A 29 -4.32 18.32 9.00
N VAL A 30 -4.63 17.04 9.23
CA VAL A 30 -4.17 15.90 8.44
C VAL A 30 -5.38 15.14 7.90
N PHE A 31 -5.18 14.27 6.94
CA PHE A 31 -6.27 13.44 6.42
C PHE A 31 -6.89 12.59 7.54
N THR A 32 -8.22 12.51 7.54
CA THR A 32 -9.03 11.78 8.53
C THR A 32 -9.82 10.63 7.91
N SER A 33 -9.92 10.63 6.59
CA SER A 33 -10.62 9.61 5.82
C SER A 33 -10.05 9.46 4.40
N ASN A 34 -10.48 8.43 3.66
CA ASN A 34 -10.12 8.26 2.25
C ASN A 34 -10.67 9.37 1.35
N GLU A 35 -11.68 10.11 1.80
CA GLU A 35 -12.25 11.24 1.06
C GLU A 35 -11.29 12.44 1.01
N ASP A 36 -10.40 12.55 1.99
CA ASP A 36 -9.37 13.60 2.07
C ASP A 36 -8.16 13.30 1.17
N ALA A 37 -8.07 12.08 0.62
CA ALA A 37 -6.90 11.64 -0.14
C ALA A 37 -6.64 12.54 -1.36
N ALA A 38 -5.39 12.94 -1.52
CA ALA A 38 -4.97 13.71 -2.70
C ALA A 38 -4.81 12.76 -3.89
N MET A 39 -5.75 12.82 -4.82
CA MET A 39 -5.83 11.97 -6.00
C MET A 39 -5.78 12.79 -7.28
N LEU A 40 -4.96 12.37 -8.25
CA LEU A 40 -4.98 12.86 -9.61
C LEU A 40 -5.93 12.00 -10.44
N SER A 41 -6.92 12.63 -11.07
CA SER A 41 -7.80 11.94 -12.01
C SER A 41 -7.14 11.82 -13.37
N ILE A 42 -7.02 10.58 -13.87
CA ILE A 42 -6.50 10.26 -15.19
C ILE A 42 -7.69 9.86 -16.06
N THR A 43 -7.99 10.68 -17.07
CA THR A 43 -9.16 10.48 -17.93
C THR A 43 -8.93 9.40 -18.99
N GLY A 44 -7.68 9.17 -19.38
CA GLY A 44 -7.30 8.28 -20.48
C GLY A 44 -7.46 8.90 -21.86
N VAL A 45 -7.73 10.21 -21.90
CA VAL A 45 -7.78 10.99 -23.13
C VAL A 45 -6.55 11.91 -23.17
N ALA A 46 -5.82 11.93 -24.29
CA ALA A 46 -4.62 12.77 -24.40
C ALA A 46 -4.93 14.26 -24.09
N PRO A 47 -4.09 14.95 -23.31
CA PRO A 47 -2.77 14.54 -22.81
C PRO A 47 -2.80 13.82 -21.44
N GLU A 48 -3.98 13.51 -20.86
CA GLU A 48 -4.14 12.95 -19.51
C GLU A 48 -4.08 11.42 -19.53
N GLU A 49 -3.10 10.86 -20.22
CA GLU A 49 -2.83 9.43 -20.25
C GLU A 49 -1.72 9.07 -19.26
N ALA A 50 -1.96 8.09 -18.41
CA ALA A 50 -0.89 7.49 -17.60
C ALA A 50 -0.34 6.22 -18.27
N PRO A 51 0.94 5.88 -18.09
CA PRO A 51 1.52 4.67 -18.68
C PRO A 51 0.73 3.41 -18.38
N LEU A 52 0.20 3.27 -17.17
CA LEU A 52 -0.60 2.10 -16.75
C LEU A 52 -1.98 2.01 -17.44
N THR A 53 -2.45 3.10 -18.09
CA THR A 53 -3.70 3.10 -18.85
C THR A 53 -3.52 2.62 -20.29
N ARG A 54 -2.26 2.43 -20.71
CA ARG A 54 -1.89 1.98 -22.04
C ARG A 54 -1.47 0.50 -21.99
N PRO A 55 -2.41 -0.44 -22.17
CA PRO A 55 -2.14 -1.87 -22.03
C PRO A 55 -0.97 -2.38 -22.89
N GLN A 56 -0.82 -1.82 -24.09
CA GLN A 56 0.24 -2.18 -25.01
C GLN A 56 1.65 -1.84 -24.52
N ASP A 57 1.77 -0.86 -23.61
CA ASP A 57 3.08 -0.37 -23.17
C ASP A 57 3.55 -1.09 -21.89
N PHE A 58 2.64 -1.53 -21.04
CA PHE A 58 3.00 -2.02 -19.71
C PHE A 58 2.37 -3.34 -19.29
N THR A 59 1.08 -3.56 -19.52
CA THR A 59 0.38 -4.69 -18.91
C THR A 59 0.60 -6.02 -19.61
N ALA A 60 1.01 -6.01 -20.87
CA ALA A 60 1.20 -7.25 -21.65
C ALA A 60 2.44 -8.07 -21.20
N TYR A 61 3.40 -7.44 -20.52
CA TYR A 61 4.70 -8.03 -20.18
C TYR A 61 5.08 -7.95 -18.71
N LEU A 62 4.24 -7.38 -17.86
CA LEU A 62 4.51 -7.26 -16.44
C LEU A 62 3.98 -8.46 -15.68
N SER A 63 4.85 -9.07 -14.89
CA SER A 63 4.49 -10.07 -13.89
C SER A 63 4.74 -9.53 -12.50
N LEU A 64 3.86 -9.85 -11.56
CA LEU A 64 4.03 -9.50 -10.17
C LEU A 64 5.08 -10.42 -9.52
N SER A 65 5.92 -9.86 -8.66
CA SER A 65 6.99 -10.61 -8.02
C SER A 65 6.45 -11.64 -7.03
N GLU A 66 7.23 -12.69 -6.81
CA GLU A 66 6.96 -13.72 -5.80
C GLU A 66 6.83 -13.10 -4.40
N PHE A 67 7.69 -12.15 -4.06
CA PHE A 67 7.59 -11.42 -2.80
C PHE A 67 6.21 -10.78 -2.62
N PHE A 68 5.71 -10.09 -3.63
CA PHE A 68 4.43 -9.39 -3.57
C PHE A 68 3.26 -10.38 -3.44
N ILE A 69 3.21 -11.38 -4.27
CA ILE A 69 2.12 -12.35 -4.28
C ILE A 69 2.10 -13.18 -3.01
N ASN A 70 3.26 -13.70 -2.56
CA ASN A 70 3.33 -14.59 -1.41
C ASN A 70 2.93 -13.89 -0.11
N HIS A 71 3.25 -12.61 0.08
CA HIS A 71 2.81 -11.85 1.23
C HIS A 71 1.27 -11.69 1.26
N LEU A 72 0.68 -11.27 0.14
CA LEU A 72 -0.77 -11.08 0.06
C LEU A 72 -1.52 -12.43 0.24
N VAL A 73 -0.97 -13.53 -0.28
CA VAL A 73 -1.53 -14.89 -0.05
C VAL A 73 -1.42 -15.27 1.42
N ALA A 74 -0.25 -15.10 2.03
CA ALA A 74 0.00 -15.46 3.44
C ALA A 74 -0.87 -14.65 4.41
N TRP A 75 -1.15 -13.41 4.10
CA TRP A 75 -2.03 -12.54 4.87
C TRP A 75 -3.52 -12.83 4.63
N ASN A 76 -3.87 -13.63 3.62
CA ASN A 76 -5.24 -13.76 3.11
C ASN A 76 -5.84 -12.38 2.78
N ASP A 77 -5.04 -11.57 2.08
CA ASP A 77 -5.29 -10.14 1.92
C ASP A 77 -6.40 -9.87 0.89
N PRO A 78 -7.43 -9.09 1.25
CA PRO A 78 -8.53 -8.78 0.34
C PRO A 78 -8.12 -7.94 -0.87
N ARG A 79 -6.95 -7.30 -0.84
CA ARG A 79 -6.39 -6.55 -1.97
C ARG A 79 -5.83 -7.47 -3.06
N LEU A 80 -5.50 -8.73 -2.74
CA LEU A 80 -4.89 -9.66 -3.71
C LEU A 80 -5.71 -9.81 -5.00
N PRO A 81 -7.01 -10.11 -4.98
CA PRO A 81 -7.81 -10.20 -6.20
C PRO A 81 -8.03 -8.86 -6.91
N LEU A 82 -7.86 -7.73 -6.18
CA LEU A 82 -7.93 -6.40 -6.76
C LEU A 82 -6.66 -6.06 -7.53
N PHE A 83 -5.50 -6.44 -7.00
CA PHE A 83 -4.18 -6.09 -7.55
C PHE A 83 -3.69 -7.08 -8.59
N ALA A 84 -4.07 -8.36 -8.50
CA ALA A 84 -3.48 -9.44 -9.28
C ALA A 84 -4.54 -10.29 -10.00
N THR A 85 -4.16 -10.78 -11.18
CA THR A 85 -4.89 -11.84 -11.88
C THR A 85 -4.36 -13.21 -11.45
N LYS A 86 -5.20 -14.24 -11.50
CA LYS A 86 -4.72 -15.64 -11.38
C LYS A 86 -3.99 -16.05 -12.63
N ALA A 87 -2.87 -16.73 -12.45
CA ALA A 87 -2.15 -17.41 -13.50
C ALA A 87 -2.61 -18.87 -13.63
N LYS A 88 -2.47 -19.46 -14.80
CA LYS A 88 -2.83 -20.86 -15.04
C LYS A 88 -1.58 -21.65 -15.43
N ASN A 89 -1.22 -22.64 -14.59
CA ASN A 89 -0.15 -23.57 -14.83
C ASN A 89 -0.70 -25.00 -14.66
N ASP A 90 -0.40 -25.89 -15.57
CA ASP A 90 -0.83 -27.30 -15.56
C ASP A 90 -2.34 -27.49 -15.30
N GLY A 91 -3.14 -26.56 -15.83
CA GLY A 91 -4.60 -26.57 -15.65
C GLY A 91 -5.10 -25.95 -14.35
N VAL A 92 -4.23 -25.66 -13.38
CA VAL A 92 -4.58 -25.06 -12.09
C VAL A 92 -4.48 -23.55 -12.16
N SER A 93 -5.53 -22.86 -11.72
CA SER A 93 -5.59 -21.40 -11.65
C SER A 93 -5.32 -20.92 -10.22
N SER A 94 -4.20 -20.23 -10.01
CA SER A 94 -3.77 -19.72 -8.69
C SER A 94 -3.02 -18.40 -8.80
N TYR A 95 -2.79 -17.74 -7.67
CA TYR A 95 -1.90 -16.59 -7.62
C TYR A 95 -0.46 -17.07 -7.51
N ILE A 96 0.36 -16.71 -8.51
CA ILE A 96 1.75 -17.17 -8.64
C ILE A 96 2.60 -15.95 -8.94
N GLY A 97 3.56 -15.66 -8.07
CA GLY A 97 4.54 -14.59 -8.28
C GLY A 97 5.72 -15.07 -9.13
N LEU A 98 6.29 -14.15 -9.89
CA LEU A 98 7.51 -14.41 -10.64
C LEU A 98 8.73 -14.27 -9.71
N PRO A 99 9.57 -15.31 -9.55
CA PRO A 99 10.82 -15.18 -8.82
C PRO A 99 11.72 -14.10 -9.43
N SER A 100 12.30 -13.25 -8.59
CA SER A 100 13.18 -12.16 -8.99
C SER A 100 14.66 -12.55 -8.82
N GLY A 101 15.55 -11.85 -9.56
CA GLY A 101 17.01 -12.03 -9.39
C GLY A 101 17.62 -13.14 -10.25
N TYR A 102 16.88 -13.74 -11.13
CA TYR A 102 17.42 -14.75 -12.08
C TYR A 102 17.96 -14.06 -13.34
N ALA A 103 19.11 -14.56 -13.84
CA ALA A 103 19.68 -14.10 -15.12
C ALA A 103 18.76 -14.45 -16.31
N ILE A 104 18.04 -15.56 -16.21
CA ILE A 104 17.03 -16.00 -17.18
C ILE A 104 15.74 -16.20 -16.38
N ALA A 105 14.68 -15.51 -16.76
CA ALA A 105 13.38 -15.66 -16.12
C ALA A 105 12.90 -17.12 -16.19
N PRO A 106 12.41 -17.69 -15.07
CA PRO A 106 11.82 -19.01 -15.09
C PRO A 106 10.64 -19.08 -16.09
N SER A 107 10.53 -20.22 -16.79
CA SER A 107 9.40 -20.46 -17.71
C SER A 107 8.15 -20.87 -16.93
N ILE A 108 7.61 -19.94 -16.15
CA ILE A 108 6.35 -20.10 -15.43
C ILE A 108 5.38 -19.02 -15.87
N ASN A 109 4.11 -19.35 -15.90
CA ASN A 109 3.07 -18.36 -16.06
C ASN A 109 2.80 -17.72 -14.70
N ALA A 110 2.99 -16.41 -14.58
CA ALA A 110 2.87 -15.68 -13.33
C ALA A 110 1.69 -14.71 -13.35
N SER A 111 1.23 -14.34 -12.15
CA SER A 111 0.19 -13.35 -11.95
C SER A 111 0.62 -11.98 -12.49
N GLN A 112 -0.29 -11.33 -13.17
CA GLN A 112 -0.11 -10.00 -13.76
C GLN A 112 -0.91 -8.96 -12.96
N PRO A 113 -0.57 -7.67 -13.04
CA PRO A 113 -1.42 -6.61 -12.53
C PRO A 113 -2.84 -6.72 -13.07
N ASN A 114 -3.82 -6.56 -12.21
CA ASN A 114 -5.22 -6.58 -12.63
C ASN A 114 -5.51 -5.32 -13.46
N GLN A 115 -5.91 -5.51 -14.71
CA GLN A 115 -6.20 -4.40 -15.62
C GLN A 115 -7.32 -3.48 -15.13
N ALA A 116 -8.20 -3.96 -14.25
CA ALA A 116 -9.27 -3.15 -13.68
C ALA A 116 -8.75 -1.94 -12.90
N ILE A 117 -7.58 -2.05 -12.25
CA ILE A 117 -6.94 -0.94 -11.52
C ILE A 117 -6.03 -0.08 -12.40
N CYS A 118 -5.67 -0.57 -13.58
CA CYS A 118 -4.81 0.13 -14.54
C CYS A 118 -5.61 0.81 -15.66
N LYS A 119 -6.94 0.61 -15.70
CA LYS A 119 -7.79 1.06 -16.79
C LYS A 119 -8.33 2.46 -16.53
N ALA A 120 -8.23 3.32 -17.54
CA ALA A 120 -8.82 4.65 -17.48
C ALA A 120 -10.38 4.58 -17.61
N PRO A 121 -11.11 5.50 -16.94
CA PRO A 121 -10.59 6.52 -16.04
C PRO A 121 -10.10 5.91 -14.73
N MET A 122 -8.97 6.42 -14.20
CA MET A 122 -8.40 5.95 -12.95
C MET A 122 -7.98 7.12 -12.05
N LYS A 123 -7.76 6.82 -10.78
CA LYS A 123 -7.20 7.79 -9.82
C LYS A 123 -5.79 7.36 -9.45
N LEU A 124 -4.83 8.26 -9.64
CA LEU A 124 -3.45 8.09 -9.20
C LEU A 124 -3.28 8.76 -7.84
N ALA A 125 -2.85 8.00 -6.84
CA ALA A 125 -2.65 8.51 -5.50
C ALA A 125 -1.39 9.37 -5.41
N ILE A 126 -1.55 10.63 -4.98
CA ILE A 126 -0.43 11.51 -4.62
C ILE A 126 -0.11 11.34 -3.12
N MET A 127 -1.13 11.35 -2.28
CA MET A 127 -1.03 11.05 -0.86
C MET A 127 -2.37 10.49 -0.36
N THR A 128 -2.32 9.43 0.43
CA THR A 128 -3.51 8.71 0.89
C THR A 128 -3.71 8.86 2.40
N TYR A 129 -4.94 8.67 2.86
CA TYR A 129 -5.22 8.56 4.29
C TYR A 129 -4.50 7.37 4.92
N SER A 130 -4.44 6.24 4.21
CA SER A 130 -3.67 5.06 4.63
C SER A 130 -2.20 5.41 4.94
N GLU A 131 -1.54 6.23 4.10
CA GLU A 131 -0.17 6.67 4.36
C GLU A 131 -0.06 7.51 5.63
N VAL A 132 -1.04 8.38 5.91
CA VAL A 132 -1.06 9.18 7.15
C VAL A 132 -1.17 8.28 8.37
N GLU A 133 -2.03 7.27 8.34
CA GLU A 133 -2.17 6.32 9.44
C GLU A 133 -0.89 5.49 9.66
N PHE A 134 -0.22 5.04 8.59
CA PHE A 134 1.07 4.38 8.74
C PHE A 134 2.17 5.31 9.26
N ILE A 135 2.13 6.61 8.94
CA ILE A 135 3.04 7.59 9.55
C ILE A 135 2.76 7.70 11.06
N LYS A 136 1.49 7.76 11.48
CA LYS A 136 1.12 7.75 12.92
C LYS A 136 1.60 6.47 13.60
N ALA A 137 1.40 5.31 12.99
CA ALA A 137 1.88 4.03 13.52
C ALA A 137 3.41 4.03 13.72
N GLU A 138 4.16 4.54 12.73
CA GLU A 138 5.62 4.68 12.82
C GLU A 138 6.05 5.63 13.93
N LEU A 139 5.40 6.80 14.06
CA LEU A 139 5.70 7.76 15.13
C LEU A 139 5.42 7.18 16.52
N ALA A 140 4.32 6.44 16.68
CA ALA A 140 3.98 5.76 17.92
C ALA A 140 4.97 4.64 18.24
N GLN A 141 5.34 3.83 17.23
CA GLN A 141 6.36 2.77 17.38
C GLN A 141 7.72 3.32 17.77
N ARG A 142 8.09 4.52 17.31
CA ARG A 142 9.32 5.24 17.70
C ARG A 142 9.19 6.01 19.00
N SER A 143 8.05 5.94 19.70
CA SER A 143 7.76 6.69 20.95
C SER A 143 7.85 8.22 20.81
N ILE A 144 7.64 8.74 19.62
CA ILE A 144 7.56 10.19 19.34
C ILE A 144 6.18 10.74 19.75
N ILE A 145 5.15 9.93 19.56
CA ILE A 145 3.79 10.13 20.08
C ILE A 145 3.46 8.98 21.02
N ASP A 146 2.24 8.96 21.59
CA ASP A 146 1.80 7.89 22.50
C ASP A 146 1.95 6.51 21.83
N PRO A 147 2.81 5.62 22.38
CA PRO A 147 3.04 4.29 21.81
C PRO A 147 1.80 3.41 21.75
N SER A 148 0.80 3.65 22.61
CA SER A 148 -0.46 2.89 22.61
C SER A 148 -1.27 3.04 21.32
N LEU A 149 -1.00 4.09 20.53
CA LEU A 149 -1.65 4.36 19.25
C LEU A 149 -1.10 3.51 18.09
N ALA A 150 0.04 2.84 18.26
CA ALA A 150 0.74 2.16 17.16
C ALA A 150 -0.13 1.09 16.48
N GLN A 151 -0.77 0.22 17.26
CA GLN A 151 -1.63 -0.83 16.73
C GLN A 151 -2.85 -0.27 16.02
N THR A 152 -3.56 0.65 16.66
CA THR A 152 -4.78 1.25 16.07
C THR A 152 -4.47 1.99 14.76
N ALA A 153 -3.40 2.77 14.73
CA ALA A 153 -2.99 3.46 13.52
C ALA A 153 -2.56 2.50 12.41
N TYR A 154 -1.85 1.42 12.74
CA TYR A 154 -1.51 0.35 11.79
C TYR A 154 -2.76 -0.29 11.19
N GLU A 155 -3.71 -0.71 12.03
CA GLU A 155 -4.96 -1.35 11.59
C GLU A 155 -5.81 -0.41 10.73
N ASN A 156 -5.91 0.87 11.10
CA ASN A 156 -6.56 1.90 10.30
C ASN A 156 -5.89 2.09 8.94
N GLY A 157 -4.55 2.09 8.90
CA GLY A 157 -3.79 2.21 7.66
C GLY A 157 -4.06 1.07 6.69
N VAL A 158 -4.09 -0.16 7.18
CA VAL A 158 -4.44 -1.34 6.37
C VAL A 158 -5.87 -1.26 5.88
N LYS A 159 -6.83 -0.98 6.77
CA LYS A 159 -8.25 -0.85 6.45
C LYS A 159 -8.48 0.24 5.39
N ALA A 160 -7.91 1.42 5.60
CA ALA A 160 -8.02 2.53 4.65
C ALA A 160 -7.49 2.15 3.26
N SER A 161 -6.38 1.42 3.19
CA SER A 161 -5.84 0.91 1.92
C SER A 161 -6.80 -0.07 1.23
N VAL A 162 -7.38 -1.02 1.97
CA VAL A 162 -8.35 -1.98 1.42
C VAL A 162 -9.56 -1.25 0.84
N GLU A 163 -10.13 -0.32 1.62
CA GLU A 163 -11.32 0.43 1.24
C GLU A 163 -11.07 1.40 0.05
N GLN A 164 -9.88 2.01 0.00
CA GLN A 164 -9.48 2.88 -1.11
C GLN A 164 -9.53 2.16 -2.47
N TRP A 165 -9.21 0.89 -2.49
CA TRP A 165 -9.25 0.05 -3.69
C TRP A 165 -10.62 -0.63 -3.91
N GLY A 166 -11.65 -0.26 -3.13
CA GLY A 166 -12.99 -0.82 -3.25
C GLY A 166 -13.14 -2.21 -2.64
N GLY A 167 -12.19 -2.65 -1.85
CA GLY A 167 -12.27 -3.89 -1.08
C GLY A 167 -13.08 -3.72 0.20
N VAL A 168 -13.44 -4.84 0.80
CA VAL A 168 -14.08 -4.89 2.11
C VAL A 168 -13.13 -5.55 3.09
N MET A 169 -12.88 -4.86 4.22
CA MET A 169 -12.01 -5.39 5.26
C MET A 169 -12.68 -6.56 6.00
N PRO A 170 -12.12 -7.79 5.97
CA PRO A 170 -12.67 -8.90 6.73
C PRO A 170 -12.56 -8.65 8.24
N ALA A 171 -13.63 -8.94 8.99
CA ALA A 171 -13.65 -8.71 10.44
C ALA A 171 -12.56 -9.50 11.22
N ASN A 172 -12.11 -10.62 10.66
CA ASN A 172 -11.09 -11.47 11.26
C ASN A 172 -9.71 -11.33 10.60
N TYR A 173 -9.47 -10.30 9.79
CA TYR A 173 -8.20 -10.14 9.08
C TYR A 173 -7.00 -10.13 10.03
N PHE A 174 -7.08 -9.38 11.10
CA PHE A 174 -6.01 -9.29 12.11
C PHE A 174 -5.96 -10.49 13.09
N ALA A 175 -6.84 -11.47 12.96
CA ALA A 175 -6.67 -12.76 13.63
C ALA A 175 -5.56 -13.60 12.98
N ASN A 176 -5.18 -13.30 11.73
CA ASN A 176 -4.01 -13.87 11.09
C ASN A 176 -2.74 -13.22 11.65
N ALA A 177 -1.95 -13.98 12.41
CA ALA A 177 -0.71 -13.50 13.03
C ALA A 177 0.32 -12.95 12.02
N GLN A 178 0.26 -13.37 10.75
CA GLN A 178 1.11 -12.85 9.69
C GLN A 178 0.68 -11.47 9.19
N ALA A 179 -0.58 -11.08 9.40
CA ALA A 179 -1.10 -9.77 9.02
C ALA A 179 -1.28 -8.83 10.22
N ALA A 180 -1.41 -9.38 11.44
CA ALA A 180 -1.59 -8.61 12.66
C ALA A 180 -0.37 -7.74 12.98
N TYR A 181 -0.61 -6.62 13.67
CA TYR A 181 0.46 -5.83 14.27
C TYR A 181 1.23 -6.68 15.30
N ASN A 182 2.54 -6.69 15.19
CA ASN A 182 3.42 -7.51 16.04
C ASN A 182 4.39 -6.69 16.90
N GLY A 183 4.17 -5.37 17.02
CA GLY A 183 5.03 -4.48 17.79
C GLY A 183 6.34 -4.11 17.10
N THR A 184 6.49 -4.33 15.80
CA THR A 184 7.72 -4.02 15.07
C THR A 184 7.53 -2.94 13.99
N LEU A 185 8.58 -2.15 13.77
CA LEU A 185 8.62 -1.20 12.66
C LEU A 185 8.59 -1.91 11.30
N GLU A 186 9.23 -3.07 11.20
CA GLU A 186 9.24 -3.91 10.00
C GLU A 186 7.82 -4.21 9.53
N ARG A 187 6.93 -4.66 10.43
CA ARG A 187 5.53 -4.96 10.12
C ARG A 187 4.79 -3.73 9.60
N ILE A 188 5.02 -2.55 10.18
CA ILE A 188 4.44 -1.28 9.71
C ILE A 188 4.93 -1.00 8.28
N MET A 189 6.24 -1.12 8.02
CA MET A 189 6.82 -0.85 6.71
C MET A 189 6.37 -1.83 5.64
N GLU A 190 6.25 -3.12 5.98
CA GLU A 190 5.68 -4.13 5.07
C GLU A 190 4.29 -3.71 4.60
N GLN A 191 3.36 -3.49 5.51
CA GLN A 191 1.99 -3.13 5.15
C GLN A 191 1.91 -1.77 4.42
N LYS A 192 2.72 -0.80 4.84
CA LYS A 192 2.84 0.50 4.16
C LYS A 192 3.31 0.34 2.71
N PHE A 193 4.27 -0.56 2.45
CA PHE A 193 4.74 -0.87 1.10
C PHE A 193 3.58 -1.35 0.22
N PHE A 194 2.78 -2.30 0.71
CA PHE A 194 1.64 -2.82 -0.05
C PHE A 194 0.50 -1.78 -0.21
N ALA A 195 0.34 -0.89 0.76
CA ALA A 195 -0.65 0.18 0.67
C ALA A 195 -0.31 1.24 -0.38
N LEU A 196 0.99 1.42 -0.68
CA LEU A 196 1.51 2.43 -1.60
C LEU A 196 1.94 1.83 -2.96
N PHE A 197 1.55 0.59 -3.23
CA PHE A 197 2.04 -0.15 -4.40
C PHE A 197 1.51 0.40 -5.74
N PHE A 198 0.32 1.02 -5.75
CA PHE A 198 -0.29 1.63 -6.95
C PHE A 198 -0.60 3.11 -6.74
#